data_0cb83d67a1cca89684f0f6c715d1cf7e
#
_entry.id   0cb83d67a1cca89684f0f6c715d1cf7e
#
_cell.length_a   1.000
_cell.length_b   1.000
_cell.length_c   1.000
_cell.angle_alpha   90.00
_cell.angle_beta   90.00
_cell.angle_gamma   90.00
#
_symmetry.space_group_name_H-M   'P 1'
#
loop_
_entity.id
_entity.type
_entity.pdbx_description
1 polymer ?
#
loop_
_entity_poly.entity_id
_entity_poly.type
_entity_poly.pdbx_seq_one_letter_code
_entity_poly.pdbx_strand_id
1 'polypeptide(L)'
;MYPILQFAQTICNDNLELKNFCQFNASGTNKNLEPTTTPASSLVSETAFKGSEETLPIIEAIKKNVCKANWRQTYSTSEVGEDFVNRHCYFELIGPTGHFYNDAIRGFICYWGENLHYKWHSHEAEEIYYILGGKALFKTKTMTKVLKANETQFHKSWESHAMETLEEPLLAFILWRGNGLEKLAQIDD
;
A
#
# COMPACT_ATOMS: atom_id res chain seq x y z
N MET A 1 -2.76 3.22 -15.73
CA MET A 1 -1.74 2.88 -14.71
C MET A 1 -0.46 3.74 -14.81
N TYR A 2 0.02 4.12 -16.01
CA TYR A 2 1.23 4.95 -16.18
C TYR A 2 1.27 6.24 -15.34
N PRO A 3 0.19 7.06 -15.23
CA PRO A 3 0.24 8.25 -14.38
C PRO A 3 0.54 7.93 -12.90
N ILE A 4 -0.01 6.84 -12.37
CA ILE A 4 0.26 6.41 -10.99
C ILE A 4 1.73 6.05 -10.84
N LEU A 5 2.30 5.28 -11.79
CA LEU A 5 3.70 4.89 -11.80
C LEU A 5 4.64 6.10 -11.85
N GLN A 6 4.32 7.11 -12.68
CA GLN A 6 5.11 8.33 -12.79
C GLN A 6 5.11 9.15 -11.49
N PHE A 7 3.94 9.31 -10.85
CA PHE A 7 3.87 10.00 -9.55
C PHE A 7 4.58 9.20 -8.44
N ALA A 8 4.47 7.87 -8.44
CA ALA A 8 5.23 7.03 -7.50
C ALA A 8 6.75 7.20 -7.69
N GLN A 9 7.23 7.29 -8.95
CA GLN A 9 8.64 7.58 -9.24
C GLN A 9 9.07 8.94 -8.69
N THR A 10 8.24 9.98 -8.89
CA THR A 10 8.52 11.33 -8.36
C THR A 10 8.63 11.28 -6.84
N ILE A 11 7.66 10.69 -6.17
CA ILE A 11 7.65 10.53 -4.70
C ILE A 11 8.91 9.81 -4.23
N CYS A 12 9.28 8.68 -4.87
CA CYS A 12 10.48 7.93 -4.49
C CYS A 12 11.79 8.71 -4.72
N ASN A 13 11.84 9.60 -5.70
CA ASN A 13 13.01 10.43 -5.96
C ASN A 13 13.14 11.59 -4.97
N ASP A 14 12.02 12.17 -4.54
CA ASP A 14 11.96 13.38 -3.73
C ASP A 14 11.95 13.09 -2.23
N ASN A 15 11.40 11.92 -1.81
CA ASN A 15 11.42 11.49 -0.42
C ASN A 15 12.72 10.73 -0.11
N LEU A 16 13.52 11.26 0.84
CA LEU A 16 14.84 10.71 1.16
C LEU A 16 14.79 9.28 1.70
N GLU A 17 13.77 8.93 2.50
CA GLU A 17 13.64 7.59 3.10
C GLU A 17 13.29 6.56 2.04
N LEU A 18 12.37 6.87 1.12
CA LEU A 18 12.03 6.00 0.00
C LEU A 18 13.21 5.84 -0.97
N LYS A 19 13.93 6.92 -1.26
CA LYS A 19 15.12 6.91 -2.12
C LYS A 19 16.24 6.04 -1.53
N ASN A 20 16.42 6.06 -0.22
CA ASN A 20 17.39 5.22 0.48
C ASN A 20 16.90 3.77 0.61
N PHE A 21 15.58 3.55 0.62
CA PHE A 21 15.02 2.22 0.71
C PHE A 21 15.24 1.42 -0.58
N CYS A 22 14.92 1.96 -1.74
CA CYS A 22 15.16 1.28 -3.01
C CYS A 22 15.38 2.26 -4.18
N GLN A 23 16.05 1.77 -5.22
CA GLN A 23 16.08 2.45 -6.50
C GLN A 23 14.79 2.16 -7.26
N PHE A 24 13.76 2.97 -7.01
CA PHE A 24 12.51 2.85 -7.73
C PHE A 24 12.70 3.29 -9.19
N ASN A 25 12.40 2.40 -10.14
CA ASN A 25 12.51 2.70 -11.57
C ASN A 25 11.19 2.40 -12.28
N ALA A 26 10.58 3.44 -12.84
CA ALA A 26 9.32 3.37 -13.57
C ALA A 26 9.43 2.75 -14.98
N SER A 27 10.56 2.12 -15.35
CA SER A 27 10.79 1.53 -16.67
C SER A 27 10.28 0.10 -16.84
N GLY A 28 9.49 -0.41 -15.88
CA GLY A 28 8.94 -1.76 -15.94
C GLY A 28 8.04 -2.02 -17.14
N THR A 29 8.08 -3.25 -17.69
CA THR A 29 7.18 -3.67 -18.78
C THR A 29 5.74 -3.73 -18.27
N ASN A 30 4.82 -3.04 -18.94
CA ASN A 30 3.39 -3.12 -18.62
C ASN A 30 2.86 -4.53 -18.99
N LYS A 31 2.26 -5.20 -18.00
CA LYS A 31 1.70 -6.55 -18.15
C LYS A 31 0.27 -6.57 -18.67
N ASN A 32 -0.37 -5.41 -18.82
CA ASN A 32 -1.77 -5.29 -19.27
C ASN A 32 -2.71 -6.23 -18.47
N LEU A 33 -2.58 -6.20 -17.15
CA LEU A 33 -3.44 -7.01 -16.27
C LEU A 33 -4.92 -6.65 -16.47
N GLU A 34 -5.77 -7.67 -16.51
CA GLU A 34 -7.21 -7.47 -16.51
C GLU A 34 -7.66 -6.79 -15.21
N PRO A 35 -8.49 -5.74 -15.29
CA PRO A 35 -9.04 -5.11 -14.12
C PRO A 35 -9.89 -6.09 -13.30
N THR A 36 -9.79 -5.99 -11.99
CA THR A 36 -10.66 -6.71 -11.05
C THR A 36 -11.23 -5.74 -10.02
N THR A 37 -12.29 -6.13 -9.35
CA THR A 37 -12.94 -5.34 -8.31
C THR A 37 -13.03 -6.15 -7.01
N THR A 38 -13.03 -5.43 -5.89
CA THR A 38 -13.35 -5.95 -4.56
C THR A 38 -14.42 -5.05 -3.93
N PRO A 39 -15.11 -5.46 -2.87
CA PRO A 39 -16.07 -4.56 -2.19
C PRO A 39 -15.46 -3.21 -1.82
N ALA A 40 -14.21 -3.20 -1.35
CA ALA A 40 -13.51 -1.98 -0.95
C ALA A 40 -13.08 -1.09 -2.11
N SER A 41 -12.89 -1.62 -3.32
CA SER A 41 -12.31 -0.86 -4.43
C SER A 41 -13.19 0.31 -4.90
N SER A 42 -14.51 0.22 -4.80
CA SER A 42 -15.41 1.33 -5.10
C SER A 42 -15.26 2.49 -4.12
N LEU A 43 -14.99 2.19 -2.85
CA LEU A 43 -14.81 3.18 -1.80
C LEU A 43 -13.61 4.10 -2.08
N VAL A 44 -12.58 3.61 -2.78
CA VAL A 44 -11.39 4.41 -3.13
C VAL A 44 -11.76 5.62 -3.98
N SER A 45 -12.67 5.47 -4.95
CA SER A 45 -13.10 6.60 -5.81
C SER A 45 -13.98 7.61 -5.07
N GLU A 46 -14.75 7.15 -4.10
CA GLU A 46 -15.73 7.95 -3.35
C GLU A 46 -15.08 8.70 -2.16
N THR A 47 -13.95 8.18 -1.64
CA THR A 47 -13.28 8.73 -0.47
C THR A 47 -12.63 10.09 -0.77
N ALA A 48 -12.87 11.06 0.11
CA ALA A 48 -12.16 12.34 0.14
C ALA A 48 -10.90 12.21 1.03
N PHE A 49 -9.79 11.74 0.45
CA PHE A 49 -8.54 11.60 1.20
C PHE A 49 -7.92 12.94 1.57
N LYS A 50 -7.50 13.08 2.82
CA LYS A 50 -6.68 14.20 3.29
C LYS A 50 -5.22 13.91 2.95
N GLY A 51 -4.78 14.33 1.78
CA GLY A 51 -3.40 14.27 1.31
C GLY A 51 -2.61 15.55 1.63
N SER A 52 -1.32 15.54 1.29
CA SER A 52 -0.43 16.72 1.25
C SER A 52 -0.26 17.20 -0.20
N GLU A 53 0.41 18.33 -0.39
CA GLU A 53 0.76 18.86 -1.72
C GLU A 53 1.49 17.81 -2.58
N GLU A 54 2.39 17.03 -1.97
CA GLU A 54 3.20 16.01 -2.63
C GLU A 54 2.36 14.76 -2.98
N THR A 55 1.33 14.44 -2.19
CA THR A 55 0.56 13.20 -2.34
C THR A 55 -0.74 13.38 -3.14
N LEU A 56 -1.31 14.59 -3.20
CA LEU A 56 -2.55 14.84 -3.95
C LEU A 56 -2.48 14.39 -5.42
N PRO A 57 -1.40 14.61 -6.18
CA PRO A 57 -1.35 14.20 -7.59
C PRO A 57 -1.50 12.69 -7.80
N ILE A 58 -0.84 11.86 -6.96
CA ILE A 58 -0.97 10.41 -7.06
C ILE A 58 -2.33 9.92 -6.57
N ILE A 59 -2.91 10.54 -5.53
CA ILE A 59 -4.28 10.22 -5.07
C ILE A 59 -5.27 10.42 -6.20
N GLU A 60 -5.24 11.56 -6.87
CA GLU A 60 -6.10 11.85 -8.02
C GLU A 60 -5.88 10.88 -9.19
N ALA A 61 -4.63 10.52 -9.47
CA ALA A 61 -4.33 9.53 -10.48
C ALA A 61 -4.89 8.14 -10.12
N ILE A 62 -4.82 7.73 -8.85
CA ILE A 62 -5.40 6.47 -8.37
C ILE A 62 -6.92 6.51 -8.53
N LYS A 63 -7.61 7.55 -8.04
CA LYS A 63 -9.06 7.69 -8.13
C LYS A 63 -9.55 7.65 -9.58
N LYS A 64 -8.88 8.31 -10.51
CA LYS A 64 -9.21 8.30 -11.96
C LYS A 64 -8.99 6.95 -12.63
N ASN A 65 -8.21 6.06 -12.04
CA ASN A 65 -7.86 4.76 -12.63
C ASN A 65 -8.33 3.56 -11.80
N VAL A 66 -9.22 3.74 -10.81
CA VAL A 66 -9.78 2.66 -9.98
C VAL A 66 -10.31 1.51 -10.84
N CYS A 67 -11.08 1.81 -11.90
CA CYS A 67 -11.67 0.81 -12.79
C CYS A 67 -10.66 0.08 -13.71
N LYS A 68 -9.39 0.51 -13.73
CA LYS A 68 -8.32 -0.12 -14.51
C LYS A 68 -7.35 -0.93 -13.66
N ALA A 69 -7.47 -0.87 -12.35
CA ALA A 69 -6.58 -1.57 -11.44
C ALA A 69 -7.02 -3.01 -11.23
N ASN A 70 -6.03 -3.89 -11.06
CA ASN A 70 -6.26 -5.29 -10.68
C ASN A 70 -6.30 -5.37 -9.15
N TRP A 71 -7.46 -5.00 -8.57
CA TRP A 71 -7.68 -5.00 -7.13
C TRP A 71 -7.72 -6.42 -6.55
N ARG A 72 -7.12 -6.59 -5.39
CA ARG A 72 -6.91 -7.89 -4.73
C ARG A 72 -7.22 -7.81 -3.24
N GLN A 73 -7.41 -9.00 -2.66
CA GLN A 73 -7.47 -9.27 -1.23
C GLN A 73 -6.33 -10.23 -0.85
N THR A 74 -5.73 -10.04 0.31
CA THR A 74 -4.70 -10.94 0.84
C THR A 74 -5.32 -12.03 1.70
N TYR A 75 -6.32 -11.67 2.50
CA TYR A 75 -6.83 -12.50 3.60
C TYR A 75 -8.27 -12.95 3.36
N SER A 76 -8.61 -14.09 3.95
CA SER A 76 -9.99 -14.59 4.04
C SER A 76 -10.75 -13.93 5.21
N THR A 77 -12.07 -14.04 5.18
CA THR A 77 -12.94 -13.59 6.28
C THR A 77 -12.68 -14.31 7.59
N SER A 78 -12.22 -15.56 7.55
CA SER A 78 -11.84 -16.32 8.75
C SER A 78 -10.58 -15.79 9.44
N GLU A 79 -9.66 -15.17 8.69
CA GLU A 79 -8.41 -14.61 9.23
C GLU A 79 -8.60 -13.23 9.83
N VAL A 80 -9.31 -12.34 9.15
CA VAL A 80 -9.38 -10.92 9.51
C VAL A 80 -10.78 -10.39 9.79
N GLY A 81 -11.81 -11.18 9.54
CA GLY A 81 -13.22 -10.80 9.68
C GLY A 81 -13.80 -10.16 8.42
N GLU A 82 -15.13 -10.20 8.31
CA GLU A 82 -15.87 -9.73 7.13
C GLU A 82 -15.74 -8.21 6.93
N ASP A 83 -15.77 -7.45 8.01
CA ASP A 83 -15.64 -5.99 7.96
C ASP A 83 -14.30 -5.56 7.34
N PHE A 84 -13.20 -6.21 7.71
CA PHE A 84 -11.89 -5.94 7.12
C PHE A 84 -11.87 -6.27 5.62
N VAL A 85 -12.35 -7.45 5.22
CA VAL A 85 -12.38 -7.88 3.81
C VAL A 85 -13.23 -6.92 2.96
N ASN A 86 -14.33 -6.43 3.49
CA ASN A 86 -15.22 -5.51 2.77
C ASN A 86 -14.68 -4.08 2.66
N ARG A 87 -13.72 -3.69 3.50
CA ARG A 87 -13.20 -2.32 3.57
C ARG A 87 -11.67 -2.20 3.41
N HIS A 88 -10.99 -3.28 3.02
CA HIS A 88 -9.58 -3.27 2.65
C HIS A 88 -9.40 -3.83 1.23
N CYS A 89 -8.50 -3.23 0.47
CA CYS A 89 -8.05 -3.76 -0.82
C CYS A 89 -6.69 -3.19 -1.20
N TYR A 90 -6.02 -3.86 -2.12
CA TYR A 90 -4.79 -3.36 -2.70
C TYR A 90 -4.68 -3.75 -4.18
N PHE A 91 -3.79 -3.08 -4.89
CA PHE A 91 -3.26 -3.59 -6.15
C PHE A 91 -1.74 -3.43 -6.18
N GLU A 92 -1.08 -4.34 -6.88
CA GLU A 92 0.36 -4.27 -7.10
C GLU A 92 0.63 -3.41 -8.34
N LEU A 93 1.20 -2.23 -8.10
CA LEU A 93 1.55 -1.29 -9.16
C LEU A 93 2.77 -1.79 -9.95
N ILE A 94 3.82 -2.19 -9.23
CA ILE A 94 5.08 -2.70 -9.77
C ILE A 94 5.53 -3.90 -8.95
N GLY A 95 6.04 -4.93 -9.63
CA GLY A 95 6.52 -6.14 -8.99
C GLY A 95 6.36 -7.38 -9.86
N PRO A 96 6.67 -8.58 -9.32
CA PRO A 96 6.59 -9.83 -10.07
C PRO A 96 5.19 -10.13 -10.65
N THR A 97 4.14 -9.69 -9.96
CA THR A 97 2.73 -9.89 -10.37
C THR A 97 1.96 -8.59 -10.58
N GLY A 98 2.67 -7.45 -10.57
CA GLY A 98 2.10 -6.11 -10.70
C GLY A 98 1.74 -5.70 -12.13
N HIS A 99 1.12 -4.52 -12.25
CA HIS A 99 0.84 -3.89 -13.54
C HIS A 99 2.12 -3.65 -14.35
N PHE A 100 3.22 -3.33 -13.66
CA PHE A 100 4.54 -3.18 -14.24
C PHE A 100 5.48 -4.23 -13.66
N TYR A 101 6.17 -4.97 -14.53
CA TYR A 101 7.06 -6.04 -14.08
C TYR A 101 8.31 -5.48 -13.41
N ASN A 102 8.65 -6.04 -12.25
CA ASN A 102 9.92 -5.85 -11.56
C ASN A 102 10.15 -7.06 -10.65
N ASP A 103 11.36 -7.59 -10.60
CA ASP A 103 11.74 -8.75 -9.78
C ASP A 103 12.59 -8.37 -8.55
N ALA A 104 13.03 -7.12 -8.46
CA ALA A 104 13.86 -6.62 -7.37
C ALA A 104 13.08 -5.92 -6.25
N ILE A 105 11.87 -5.42 -6.58
CA ILE A 105 10.99 -4.72 -5.64
C ILE A 105 9.52 -5.07 -5.90
N ARG A 106 8.67 -4.86 -4.89
CA ARG A 106 7.22 -4.75 -5.08
C ARG A 106 6.74 -3.39 -4.58
N GLY A 107 5.77 -2.84 -5.29
CA GLY A 107 5.12 -1.59 -4.91
C GLY A 107 3.61 -1.76 -4.97
N PHE A 108 2.93 -1.47 -3.87
CA PHE A 108 1.48 -1.64 -3.71
C PHE A 108 0.80 -0.32 -3.46
N ILE A 109 -0.40 -0.15 -4.00
CA ILE A 109 -1.35 0.85 -3.54
C ILE A 109 -2.39 0.12 -2.69
N CYS A 110 -2.49 0.51 -1.42
CA CYS A 110 -3.35 -0.14 -0.43
C CYS A 110 -4.34 0.86 0.16
N TYR A 111 -5.57 0.41 0.33
CA TYR A 111 -6.66 1.15 0.96
C TYR A 111 -7.18 0.41 2.18
N TRP A 112 -7.45 1.14 3.25
CA TRP A 112 -8.18 0.69 4.43
C TRP A 112 -9.26 1.71 4.77
N GLY A 113 -10.48 1.25 4.99
CA GLY A 113 -11.57 2.07 5.53
C GLY A 113 -11.25 2.60 6.93
N GLU A 114 -12.05 3.53 7.42
CA GLU A 114 -11.93 4.08 8.78
C GLU A 114 -12.20 3.02 9.85
N ASN A 115 -11.62 3.19 11.05
CA ASN A 115 -11.83 2.32 12.22
C ASN A 115 -11.57 0.83 11.97
N LEU A 116 -10.63 0.50 11.07
CA LEU A 116 -10.19 -0.87 10.83
C LEU A 116 -8.96 -1.22 11.66
N HIS A 117 -8.94 -2.42 12.20
CA HIS A 117 -7.78 -3.01 12.85
C HIS A 117 -7.11 -4.01 11.91
N TYR A 118 -5.94 -3.64 11.39
CA TYR A 118 -5.05 -4.57 10.69
C TYR A 118 -4.22 -5.31 11.71
N LYS A 119 -4.53 -6.59 11.89
CA LYS A 119 -3.94 -7.46 12.92
C LYS A 119 -2.42 -7.49 12.85
N TRP A 120 -1.79 -7.94 13.93
CA TRP A 120 -0.37 -8.25 13.94
C TRP A 120 -0.05 -9.22 12.82
N HIS A 121 0.95 -8.88 12.03
CA HIS A 121 1.39 -9.65 10.88
C HIS A 121 2.88 -9.41 10.63
N SER A 122 3.47 -10.31 9.87
CA SER A 122 4.88 -10.23 9.50
C SER A 122 5.11 -10.83 8.11
N HIS A 123 6.26 -10.55 7.52
CA HIS A 123 6.69 -11.06 6.23
C HIS A 123 8.21 -11.01 6.09
N GLU A 124 8.75 -11.80 5.15
CA GLU A 124 10.19 -11.91 4.93
C GLU A 124 10.80 -10.66 4.30
N ALA A 125 10.08 -9.99 3.41
CA ALA A 125 10.55 -8.76 2.79
C ALA A 125 10.73 -7.64 3.80
N GLU A 126 11.72 -6.77 3.61
CA GLU A 126 11.72 -5.45 4.25
C GLU A 126 10.65 -4.58 3.61
N GLU A 127 10.02 -3.73 4.40
CA GLU A 127 8.88 -2.92 3.98
C GLU A 127 9.03 -1.46 4.37
N ILE A 128 8.56 -0.57 3.53
CA ILE A 128 8.34 0.83 3.89
C ILE A 128 6.95 1.28 3.44
N TYR A 129 6.18 1.79 4.41
CA TYR A 129 4.95 2.54 4.13
C TYR A 129 5.27 3.98 3.82
N TYR A 130 4.57 4.54 2.85
CA TYR A 130 4.46 5.97 2.61
C TYR A 130 2.98 6.33 2.55
N ILE A 131 2.54 7.19 3.48
CA ILE A 131 1.12 7.54 3.59
C ILE A 131 0.77 8.57 2.52
N LEU A 132 -0.18 8.21 1.66
CA LEU A 132 -0.69 9.10 0.63
C LEU A 132 -1.79 10.02 1.18
N GLY A 133 -2.72 9.47 1.94
CA GLY A 133 -3.82 10.24 2.51
C GLY A 133 -4.47 9.56 3.70
N GLY A 134 -5.05 10.36 4.58
CA GLY A 134 -5.58 9.91 5.86
C GLY A 134 -4.52 9.80 6.95
N LYS A 135 -4.84 9.09 8.02
CA LYS A 135 -3.93 8.83 9.15
C LYS A 135 -4.25 7.49 9.81
N ALA A 136 -3.23 6.84 10.37
CA ALA A 136 -3.38 5.59 11.10
C ALA A 136 -2.35 5.47 12.23
N LEU A 137 -2.70 4.65 13.23
CA LEU A 137 -1.82 4.30 14.34
C LEU A 137 -1.03 3.05 13.97
N PHE A 138 0.28 3.21 13.74
CA PHE A 138 1.20 2.12 13.47
C PHE A 138 1.82 1.60 14.76
N LYS A 139 1.97 0.29 14.87
CA LYS A 139 2.47 -0.39 16.05
C LYS A 139 3.53 -1.42 15.68
N THR A 140 4.64 -1.42 16.41
CA THR A 140 5.56 -2.55 16.53
C THR A 140 5.67 -2.94 18.01
N LYS A 141 6.44 -3.98 18.35
CA LYS A 141 6.66 -4.34 19.77
C LYS A 141 7.32 -3.23 20.59
N THR A 142 8.00 -2.28 19.93
CA THR A 142 8.79 -1.22 20.59
C THR A 142 8.31 0.20 20.26
N MET A 143 7.35 0.36 19.34
CA MET A 143 6.93 1.66 18.85
C MET A 143 5.41 1.71 18.66
N THR A 144 4.83 2.83 18.99
CA THR A 144 3.45 3.19 18.64
C THR A 144 3.46 4.65 18.17
N LYS A 145 3.03 4.89 16.91
CA LYS A 145 3.09 6.22 16.30
C LYS A 145 1.90 6.42 15.36
N VAL A 146 1.29 7.60 15.40
CA VAL A 146 0.35 8.02 14.35
C VAL A 146 1.12 8.55 13.17
N LEU A 147 0.82 8.05 11.98
CA LEU A 147 1.33 8.54 10.70
C LEU A 147 0.22 9.19 9.90
N LYS A 148 0.56 10.23 9.15
CA LYS A 148 -0.31 10.99 8.25
C LYS A 148 0.35 11.17 6.88
N ALA A 149 -0.35 11.81 5.95
CA ALA A 149 0.14 12.05 4.59
C ALA A 149 1.58 12.60 4.57
N ASN A 150 2.40 12.11 3.65
CA ASN A 150 3.82 12.40 3.44
C ASN A 150 4.77 11.84 4.52
N GLU A 151 4.30 10.99 5.43
CA GLU A 151 5.14 10.33 6.43
C GLU A 151 5.38 8.86 6.06
N THR A 152 6.47 8.30 6.59
CA THR A 152 6.91 6.93 6.31
C THR A 152 7.03 6.10 7.59
N GLN A 153 6.95 4.78 7.42
CA GLN A 153 7.30 3.81 8.46
C GLN A 153 8.01 2.62 7.81
N PHE A 154 9.22 2.36 8.29
CA PHE A 154 10.02 1.20 7.89
C PHE A 154 9.78 0.02 8.82
N HIS A 155 9.69 -1.18 8.26
CA HIS A 155 9.64 -2.46 8.96
C HIS A 155 10.75 -3.38 8.43
N LYS A 156 11.51 -3.96 9.37
CA LYS A 156 12.55 -4.94 9.05
C LYS A 156 11.92 -6.27 8.62
N SER A 157 12.72 -7.09 7.94
CA SER A 157 12.36 -8.49 7.66
C SER A 157 11.88 -9.20 8.93
N TRP A 158 10.69 -9.82 8.86
CA TRP A 158 10.03 -10.53 9.97
C TRP A 158 9.71 -9.66 11.20
N GLU A 159 9.72 -8.34 11.09
CA GLU A 159 9.25 -7.48 12.17
C GLU A 159 7.72 -7.54 12.26
N SER A 160 7.22 -8.10 13.37
CA SER A 160 5.78 -8.12 13.67
C SER A 160 5.27 -6.69 13.86
N HIS A 161 4.23 -6.32 13.13
CA HIS A 161 3.63 -4.99 13.16
C HIS A 161 2.12 -5.06 12.96
N ALA A 162 1.44 -4.01 13.38
CA ALA A 162 -0.01 -3.84 13.26
C ALA A 162 -0.35 -2.39 12.96
N MET A 163 -1.55 -2.15 12.45
CA MET A 163 -2.02 -0.81 12.15
C MET A 163 -3.51 -0.68 12.45
N GLU A 164 -3.91 0.47 12.94
CA GLU A 164 -5.30 0.83 13.13
C GLU A 164 -5.60 2.14 12.40
N THR A 165 -6.54 2.11 11.45
CA THR A 165 -7.09 3.35 10.93
C THR A 165 -7.97 4.00 11.99
N LEU A 166 -7.95 5.31 12.02
CA LEU A 166 -8.76 6.10 12.95
C LEU A 166 -10.10 6.47 12.30
N GLU A 167 -10.61 7.64 12.60
CA GLU A 167 -11.86 8.17 12.04
C GLU A 167 -11.80 8.49 10.54
N GLU A 168 -10.66 8.26 9.93
CA GLU A 168 -10.40 8.55 8.52
C GLU A 168 -9.84 7.29 7.84
N PRO A 169 -10.28 6.99 6.60
CA PRO A 169 -9.68 5.93 5.80
C PRO A 169 -8.24 6.26 5.44
N LEU A 170 -7.44 5.22 5.21
CA LEU A 170 -6.04 5.32 4.85
C LEU A 170 -5.82 4.89 3.40
N LEU A 171 -5.04 5.67 2.68
CA LEU A 171 -4.44 5.28 1.40
C LEU A 171 -2.93 5.35 1.54
N ALA A 172 -2.24 4.27 1.21
CA ALA A 172 -0.78 4.19 1.30
C ALA A 172 -0.15 3.62 0.03
N PHE A 173 1.07 4.08 -0.23
CA PHE A 173 2.00 3.44 -1.15
C PHE A 173 3.02 2.67 -0.32
N ILE A 174 3.14 1.37 -0.60
CA ILE A 174 3.99 0.46 0.17
C ILE A 174 5.03 -0.13 -0.77
N LEU A 175 6.27 -0.15 -0.32
CA LEU A 175 7.37 -0.79 -1.06
C LEU A 175 7.93 -1.95 -0.25
N TRP A 176 8.20 -3.04 -0.94
CA TRP A 176 8.93 -4.21 -0.45
C TRP A 176 10.22 -4.38 -1.22
N ARG A 177 11.28 -4.83 -0.51
CA ARG A 177 12.57 -5.23 -1.09
C ARG A 177 13.16 -6.44 -0.37
N GLY A 178 14.19 -7.03 -0.94
CA GLY A 178 14.92 -8.16 -0.34
C GLY A 178 14.30 -9.51 -0.68
N ASN A 179 14.33 -10.45 0.28
CA ASN A 179 13.81 -11.80 0.07
C ASN A 179 12.29 -11.85 0.25
N GLY A 180 11.66 -12.93 -0.22
CA GLY A 180 10.24 -13.19 0.01
C GLY A 180 9.28 -12.33 -0.83
N LEU A 181 9.74 -11.72 -1.91
CA LEU A 181 8.89 -10.89 -2.78
C LEU A 181 7.76 -11.68 -3.45
N GLU A 182 7.87 -12.99 -3.55
CA GLU A 182 6.83 -13.88 -4.09
C GLU A 182 5.77 -14.28 -3.04
N LYS A 183 6.03 -13.99 -1.75
CA LYS A 183 5.17 -14.36 -0.62
C LYS A 183 4.18 -13.24 -0.29
N LEU A 184 3.20 -13.58 0.54
CA LEU A 184 2.27 -12.64 1.16
C LEU A 184 2.59 -12.48 2.64
N ALA A 185 2.11 -11.40 3.26
CA ALA A 185 2.16 -11.24 4.70
C ALA A 185 1.32 -12.32 5.40
N GLN A 186 1.75 -12.72 6.58
CA GLN A 186 1.11 -13.74 7.41
C GLN A 186 0.60 -13.08 8.70
N ILE A 187 -0.62 -13.40 9.10
CA ILE A 187 -1.14 -13.00 10.41
C ILE A 187 -0.34 -13.74 11.47
N ASP A 188 0.16 -13.01 12.45
CA ASP A 188 0.86 -13.57 13.60
C ASP A 188 -0.16 -14.18 14.58
N ASP A 189 0.20 -15.28 15.25
CA ASP A 189 -0.61 -15.98 16.25
C ASP A 189 -0.74 -15.17 17.56
#